data_a86b5da3b2baf019fecfa8d0a783e54b
#
_entry.id   a86b5da3b2baf019fecfa8d0a783e54b
#
_cell.length_a   1.000
_cell.length_b   1.000
_cell.length_c   1.000
_cell.angle_alpha   90.00
_cell.angle_beta   90.00
_cell.angle_gamma   90.00
#
_symmetry.space_group_name_H-M   'P 1'
#
loop_
_entity.id
_entity.type
_entity.pdbx_description
1 polymer ?
#
loop_
_entity_poly.entity_id
_entity_poly.type
_entity_poly.pdbx_seq_one_letter_code
_entity_poly.pdbx_strand_id
1 'polypeptide(L)'
;VDAASLLDSAEQRIFDIRRGKNMQGLQRLNEVIVETFDRLDKLNSPDSDQYRGIPTGIRELDETITGLNRTDFILLGARPGMGKTSFALNIARHAAVKAEKTVAVFSLEMGKEQLCSRLLSTEALVGGTKLRTGKLEEDEWVRLIEAGDILSKTKIYLDDTPSITVPEIKAKLRRLREVDLVIIDYLQLMSSANRKNEGNRVQEISEITRGLKVMAKELNIPVLALSQLARDSEKRAGNHRPMLSDLR
;
A
#
# COMPACT_ATOMS: atom_id res chain seq x y z
N VAL A 1 -13.92 4.60 -29.80
CA VAL A 1 -13.92 4.68 -28.32
C VAL A 1 -14.21 3.27 -27.83
N ASP A 2 -13.28 2.69 -27.06
CA ASP A 2 -13.41 1.34 -26.54
C ASP A 2 -14.50 1.32 -25.46
N ALA A 3 -15.37 0.29 -25.49
CA ALA A 3 -16.45 0.11 -24.53
C ALA A 3 -15.96 0.09 -23.07
N ALA A 4 -14.75 -0.46 -22.84
CA ALA A 4 -14.12 -0.47 -21.53
C ALA A 4 -13.81 0.94 -21.03
N SER A 5 -13.31 1.84 -21.88
CA SER A 5 -13.00 3.22 -21.51
C SER A 5 -14.26 4.06 -21.26
N LEU A 6 -15.36 3.75 -21.94
CA LEU A 6 -16.66 4.36 -21.70
C LEU A 6 -17.26 3.93 -20.35
N LEU A 7 -17.16 2.65 -20.03
CA LEU A 7 -17.61 2.11 -18.74
C LEU A 7 -16.80 2.71 -17.59
N ASP A 8 -15.46 2.78 -17.70
CA ASP A 8 -14.60 3.38 -16.67
C ASP A 8 -14.92 4.88 -16.48
N SER A 9 -15.18 5.61 -17.58
CA SER A 9 -15.61 7.01 -17.51
C SER A 9 -16.98 7.19 -16.83
N ALA A 10 -17.92 6.28 -17.10
CA ALA A 10 -19.24 6.32 -16.48
C ALA A 10 -19.16 5.97 -14.98
N GLU A 11 -18.41 4.92 -14.61
CA GLU A 11 -18.15 4.57 -13.22
C GLU A 11 -17.46 5.73 -12.47
N GLN A 12 -16.50 6.41 -13.12
CA GLN A 12 -15.83 7.59 -12.56
C GLN A 12 -16.82 8.69 -12.23
N ARG A 13 -17.69 9.07 -13.18
CA ARG A 13 -18.69 10.13 -12.98
C ARG A 13 -19.67 9.79 -11.87
N ILE A 14 -20.19 8.55 -11.85
CA ILE A 14 -21.10 8.08 -10.79
C ILE A 14 -20.41 8.12 -9.41
N PHE A 15 -19.15 7.71 -9.34
CA PHE A 15 -18.36 7.74 -8.11
C PHE A 15 -18.11 9.18 -7.62
N ASP A 16 -17.80 10.10 -8.53
CA ASP A 16 -17.57 11.51 -8.21
C ASP A 16 -18.86 12.19 -7.71
N ILE A 17 -20.01 11.89 -8.31
CA ILE A 17 -21.33 12.34 -7.85
C ILE A 17 -21.63 11.78 -6.44
N ARG A 18 -21.34 10.52 -6.21
CA ARG A 18 -21.65 9.83 -4.95
C ARG A 18 -20.79 10.31 -3.77
N ARG A 19 -19.56 10.78 -4.03
CA ARG A 19 -18.67 11.39 -3.02
C ARG A 19 -18.94 12.88 -2.76
N GLY A 20 -19.90 13.48 -3.44
CA GLY A 20 -20.15 14.92 -3.30
C GLY A 20 -18.94 15.75 -3.71
N LYS A 21 -18.04 15.20 -4.52
CA LYS A 21 -16.96 15.97 -5.12
C LYS A 21 -17.56 16.96 -6.12
N ASN A 22 -18.00 18.09 -5.59
CA ASN A 22 -17.95 19.31 -6.36
C ASN A 22 -16.53 19.35 -6.95
N MET A 23 -16.42 19.61 -8.25
CA MET A 23 -15.17 20.11 -8.83
C MET A 23 -14.87 21.40 -8.06
N GLN A 24 -14.14 21.26 -6.96
CA GLN A 24 -13.68 22.43 -6.20
C GLN A 24 -12.76 23.17 -7.16
N GLY A 25 -13.22 24.30 -7.62
CA GLY A 25 -12.41 25.24 -8.37
C GLY A 25 -11.22 25.70 -7.53
N LEU A 26 -10.48 26.66 -8.04
CA LEU A 26 -9.40 27.27 -7.27
C LEU A 26 -9.98 27.83 -5.96
N GLN A 27 -9.46 27.36 -4.83
CA GLN A 27 -9.78 27.88 -3.50
C GLN A 27 -8.87 29.07 -3.18
N ARG A 28 -9.40 30.06 -2.48
CA ARG A 28 -8.60 31.19 -2.01
C ARG A 28 -7.72 30.72 -0.84
N LEU A 29 -6.48 31.21 -0.81
CA LEU A 29 -5.51 30.86 0.22
C LEU A 29 -6.03 31.12 1.64
N ASN A 30 -6.81 32.18 1.86
CA ASN A 30 -7.40 32.48 3.17
C ASN A 30 -8.32 31.38 3.68
N GLU A 31 -9.11 30.73 2.81
CA GLU A 31 -9.98 29.59 3.17
C GLU A 31 -9.13 28.38 3.58
N VAL A 32 -8.09 28.08 2.79
CA VAL A 32 -7.16 26.98 3.06
C VAL A 32 -6.35 27.22 4.35
N ILE A 33 -6.02 28.46 4.66
CA ILE A 33 -5.34 28.81 5.93
C ILE A 33 -6.22 28.44 7.13
N VAL A 34 -7.51 28.78 7.10
CA VAL A 34 -8.43 28.43 8.20
C VAL A 34 -8.49 26.92 8.40
N GLU A 35 -8.70 26.16 7.33
CA GLU A 35 -8.70 24.67 7.38
C GLU A 35 -7.36 24.12 7.92
N THR A 36 -6.24 24.78 7.57
CA THR A 36 -4.90 24.38 8.03
C THR A 36 -4.75 24.62 9.53
N PHE A 37 -5.21 25.76 10.05
CA PHE A 37 -5.18 26.04 11.48
C PHE A 37 -6.07 25.08 12.27
N ASP A 38 -7.28 24.79 11.79
CA ASP A 38 -8.16 23.80 12.40
C ASP A 38 -7.50 22.42 12.48
N ARG A 39 -6.77 22.02 11.43
CA ARG A 39 -6.00 20.79 11.43
C ARG A 39 -4.85 20.81 12.43
N LEU A 40 -4.11 21.90 12.53
CA LEU A 40 -3.01 22.06 13.48
C LEU A 40 -3.51 22.01 14.93
N ASP A 41 -4.64 22.63 15.21
CA ASP A 41 -5.28 22.58 16.53
C ASP A 41 -5.67 21.15 16.91
N LYS A 42 -6.28 20.39 15.98
CA LYS A 42 -6.60 18.97 16.16
C LYS A 42 -5.35 18.11 16.39
N LEU A 43 -4.25 18.40 15.70
CA LEU A 43 -2.98 17.69 15.88
C LEU A 43 -2.31 18.02 17.23
N ASN A 44 -2.65 19.13 17.84
CA ASN A 44 -2.16 19.55 19.17
C ASN A 44 -3.09 19.11 20.32
N SER A 45 -4.24 18.51 19.99
CA SER A 45 -5.20 18.01 20.97
C SER A 45 -4.77 16.66 21.58
N PRO A 46 -5.33 16.26 22.75
CA PRO A 46 -5.09 14.93 23.33
C PRO A 46 -5.44 13.77 22.36
N ASP A 47 -6.39 14.01 21.46
CA ASP A 47 -6.85 13.02 20.46
C ASP A 47 -6.06 13.11 19.14
N SER A 48 -4.86 13.66 19.17
CA SER A 48 -4.03 13.92 17.97
C SER A 48 -3.77 12.68 17.12
N ASP A 49 -3.75 11.50 17.71
CA ASP A 49 -3.50 10.24 17.00
C ASP A 49 -4.57 9.93 15.93
N GLN A 50 -5.79 10.42 16.09
CA GLN A 50 -6.85 10.27 15.09
C GLN A 50 -6.63 11.11 13.83
N TYR A 51 -5.82 12.16 13.92
CA TYR A 51 -5.54 13.12 12.85
C TYR A 51 -4.17 12.90 12.18
N ARG A 52 -3.35 12.02 12.75
CA ARG A 52 -2.07 11.57 12.16
C ARG A 52 -2.32 10.56 11.04
N GLY A 53 -1.28 10.31 10.25
CA GLY A 53 -1.28 9.21 9.29
C GLY A 53 -1.44 7.85 9.94
N ILE A 54 -1.71 6.82 9.15
CA ILE A 54 -1.82 5.44 9.63
C ILE A 54 -0.47 5.01 10.20
N PRO A 55 -0.40 4.55 11.45
CA PRO A 55 0.87 4.14 12.05
C PRO A 55 1.41 2.88 11.36
N THR A 56 2.72 2.88 11.12
CA THR A 56 3.42 1.72 10.55
C THR A 56 3.68 0.63 11.60
N GLY A 57 3.65 1.00 12.88
CA GLY A 57 4.03 0.15 14.00
C GLY A 57 5.54 0.12 14.24
N ILE A 58 6.29 0.94 13.53
CA ILE A 58 7.74 1.10 13.71
C ILE A 58 7.96 2.53 14.20
N ARG A 59 8.22 2.65 15.50
CA ARG A 59 8.27 3.92 16.21
C ARG A 59 9.15 4.97 15.54
N GLU A 60 10.39 4.64 15.24
CA GLU A 60 11.35 5.57 14.62
C GLU A 60 10.90 6.04 13.23
N LEU A 61 10.23 5.16 12.49
CA LEU A 61 9.66 5.51 11.19
C LEU A 61 8.46 6.44 11.37
N ASP A 62 7.56 6.11 12.29
CA ASP A 62 6.36 6.92 12.56
C ASP A 62 6.71 8.30 13.11
N GLU A 63 7.75 8.44 13.93
CA GLU A 63 8.30 9.72 14.38
C GLU A 63 8.86 10.56 13.21
N THR A 64 9.43 9.90 12.20
CA THR A 64 10.04 10.58 11.04
C THR A 64 9.02 11.02 10.00
N ILE A 65 8.05 10.13 9.64
CA ILE A 65 7.09 10.38 8.56
C ILE A 65 5.70 10.77 9.04
N THR A 66 5.47 10.80 10.36
CA THR A 66 4.16 11.05 11.00
C THR A 66 3.05 10.07 10.59
N GLY A 67 3.45 8.81 10.32
CA GLY A 67 2.57 7.78 9.78
C GLY A 67 2.33 7.90 8.27
N LEU A 68 1.52 7.00 7.72
CA LEU A 68 1.15 7.00 6.30
C LEU A 68 -0.02 7.95 6.07
N ASN A 69 0.25 9.14 5.53
CA ASN A 69 -0.76 10.17 5.39
C ASN A 69 -1.64 9.95 4.15
N ARG A 70 -2.88 10.40 4.21
CA ARG A 70 -3.80 10.37 3.07
C ARG A 70 -3.20 11.07 1.87
N THR A 71 -3.49 10.58 0.68
CA THR A 71 -2.97 11.05 -0.61
C THR A 71 -1.49 10.80 -0.86
N ASP A 72 -0.74 10.25 0.11
CA ASP A 72 0.67 9.96 -0.09
C ASP A 72 0.89 8.75 -0.98
N PHE A 73 1.91 8.86 -1.81
CA PHE A 73 2.50 7.76 -2.56
C PHE A 73 3.90 7.52 -2.02
N ILE A 74 4.08 6.39 -1.37
CA ILE A 74 5.31 6.04 -0.65
C ILE A 74 5.98 4.89 -1.38
N LEU A 75 7.28 5.02 -1.65
CA LEU A 75 8.09 3.95 -2.23
C LEU A 75 8.96 3.30 -1.16
N LEU A 76 8.82 1.98 -1.03
CA LEU A 76 9.69 1.14 -0.21
C LEU A 76 10.66 0.38 -1.12
N GLY A 77 11.87 0.89 -1.24
CA GLY A 77 12.92 0.27 -2.03
C GLY A 77 13.78 -0.68 -1.20
N ALA A 78 13.97 -1.91 -1.69
CA ALA A 78 14.89 -2.86 -1.08
C ALA A 78 15.53 -3.78 -2.14
N ARG A 79 16.71 -4.32 -1.82
CA ARG A 79 17.33 -5.37 -2.62
C ARG A 79 16.56 -6.69 -2.48
N PRO A 80 16.69 -7.62 -3.44
CA PRO A 80 16.15 -8.96 -3.31
C PRO A 80 16.59 -9.63 -2.00
N GLY A 81 15.67 -10.34 -1.34
CA GLY A 81 15.98 -11.08 -0.11
C GLY A 81 16.10 -10.25 1.19
N MET A 82 16.01 -8.92 1.12
CA MET A 82 16.15 -8.03 2.30
C MET A 82 14.85 -7.88 3.12
N GLY A 83 13.84 -8.69 2.87
CA GLY A 83 12.62 -8.70 3.68
C GLY A 83 11.58 -7.63 3.31
N LYS A 84 11.65 -7.04 2.11
CA LYS A 84 10.72 -6.02 1.61
C LYS A 84 9.24 -6.36 1.84
N THR A 85 8.80 -7.52 1.36
CA THR A 85 7.43 -8.02 1.53
C THR A 85 7.08 -8.24 3.00
N SER A 86 7.99 -8.81 3.78
CA SER A 86 7.77 -9.02 5.23
C SER A 86 7.58 -7.72 5.98
N PHE A 87 8.38 -6.70 5.65
CA PHE A 87 8.24 -5.35 6.22
C PHE A 87 6.87 -4.74 5.90
N ALA A 88 6.45 -4.80 4.63
CA ALA A 88 5.15 -4.29 4.21
C ALA A 88 3.97 -5.05 4.83
N LEU A 89 4.08 -6.38 4.98
CA LEU A 89 3.06 -7.18 5.67
C LEU A 89 2.97 -6.88 7.17
N ASN A 90 4.09 -6.54 7.83
CA ASN A 90 4.06 -6.07 9.22
C ASN A 90 3.32 -4.74 9.34
N ILE A 91 3.52 -3.81 8.41
CA ILE A 91 2.75 -2.56 8.35
C ILE A 91 1.26 -2.87 8.13
N ALA A 92 0.92 -3.74 7.15
CA ALA A 92 -0.46 -4.15 6.89
C ALA A 92 -1.14 -4.72 8.13
N ARG A 93 -0.46 -5.64 8.82
CA ARG A 93 -0.93 -6.26 10.05
C ARG A 93 -1.12 -5.22 11.16
N HIS A 94 -0.14 -4.35 11.39
CA HIS A 94 -0.24 -3.31 12.42
C HIS A 94 -1.41 -2.37 12.14
N ALA A 95 -1.54 -1.89 10.91
CA ALA A 95 -2.64 -1.02 10.49
C ALA A 95 -4.00 -1.69 10.68
N ALA A 96 -4.14 -2.98 10.36
CA ALA A 96 -5.42 -3.68 10.46
C ALA A 96 -5.75 -4.16 11.87
N VAL A 97 -4.77 -4.69 12.63
CA VAL A 97 -5.00 -5.27 13.97
C VAL A 97 -5.03 -4.19 15.05
N LYS A 98 -4.14 -3.20 14.98
CA LYS A 98 -3.97 -2.19 16.04
C LYS A 98 -4.70 -0.89 15.74
N ALA A 99 -4.70 -0.45 14.49
CA ALA A 99 -5.35 0.79 14.08
C ALA A 99 -6.72 0.55 13.42
N GLU A 100 -7.21 -0.69 13.35
CA GLU A 100 -8.51 -1.09 12.80
C GLU A 100 -8.79 -0.59 11.38
N LYS A 101 -7.71 -0.45 10.59
CA LYS A 101 -7.78 0.08 9.22
C LYS A 101 -8.07 -1.02 8.20
N THR A 102 -8.78 -0.65 7.15
CA THR A 102 -9.01 -1.52 6.00
C THR A 102 -7.81 -1.45 5.07
N VAL A 103 -7.13 -2.58 4.86
CA VAL A 103 -5.90 -2.67 4.07
C VAL A 103 -6.11 -3.56 2.85
N ALA A 104 -5.79 -3.05 1.67
CA ALA A 104 -5.76 -3.82 0.43
C ALA A 104 -4.31 -4.09 0.02
N VAL A 105 -3.94 -5.37 -0.15
CA VAL A 105 -2.60 -5.81 -0.56
C VAL A 105 -2.69 -6.46 -1.93
N PHE A 106 -2.03 -5.85 -2.91
CA PHE A 106 -1.85 -6.40 -4.25
C PHE A 106 -0.47 -7.01 -4.35
N SER A 107 -0.40 -8.33 -4.48
CA SER A 107 0.86 -9.07 -4.58
C SER A 107 1.00 -9.68 -5.96
N LEU A 108 1.98 -9.21 -6.71
CA LEU A 108 2.26 -9.70 -8.06
C LEU A 108 3.37 -10.76 -8.08
N GLU A 109 4.08 -10.92 -6.96
CA GLU A 109 5.18 -11.90 -6.83
C GLU A 109 4.72 -13.16 -6.09
N MET A 110 3.86 -13.01 -5.09
CA MET A 110 3.48 -14.10 -4.19
C MET A 110 1.98 -14.33 -4.23
N GLY A 111 1.57 -15.61 -4.23
CA GLY A 111 0.18 -15.98 -4.10
C GLY A 111 -0.40 -15.63 -2.72
N LYS A 112 -1.71 -15.40 -2.65
CA LYS A 112 -2.42 -15.01 -1.42
C LYS A 112 -2.29 -16.00 -0.28
N GLU A 113 -2.17 -17.31 -0.57
CA GLU A 113 -1.91 -18.32 0.47
C GLU A 113 -0.55 -18.14 1.14
N GLN A 114 0.47 -17.77 0.36
CA GLN A 114 1.80 -17.50 0.90
C GLN A 114 1.82 -16.24 1.75
N LEU A 115 1.07 -15.19 1.35
CA LEU A 115 0.91 -13.98 2.15
C LEU A 115 0.17 -14.27 3.46
N CYS A 116 -0.93 -15.02 3.40
CA CYS A 116 -1.68 -15.46 4.57
C CYS A 116 -0.79 -16.26 5.53
N SER A 117 -0.01 -17.22 5.02
CA SER A 117 0.94 -18.00 5.81
C SER A 117 1.99 -17.12 6.50
N ARG A 118 2.49 -16.08 5.83
CA ARG A 118 3.42 -15.10 6.46
C ARG A 118 2.76 -14.25 7.55
N LEU A 119 1.52 -13.81 7.33
CA LEU A 119 0.76 -13.07 8.34
C LEU A 119 0.51 -13.93 9.57
N LEU A 120 0.10 -15.19 9.39
CA LEU A 120 -0.09 -16.16 10.47
C LEU A 120 1.22 -16.44 11.20
N SER A 121 2.32 -16.67 10.47
CA SER A 121 3.67 -16.88 11.04
C SER A 121 4.09 -15.70 11.94
N THR A 122 3.82 -14.49 11.49
CA THR A 122 4.17 -13.26 12.23
C THR A 122 3.28 -13.08 13.46
N GLU A 123 1.97 -13.31 13.35
CA GLU A 123 1.04 -13.12 14.46
C GLU A 123 1.21 -14.19 15.53
N ALA A 124 1.38 -15.45 15.12
CA ALA A 124 1.58 -16.60 16.02
C ALA A 124 2.99 -16.70 16.59
N LEU A 125 3.96 -15.92 16.07
CA LEU A 125 5.40 -16.08 16.37
C LEU A 125 5.90 -17.51 16.11
N VAL A 126 5.41 -18.14 15.03
CA VAL A 126 5.82 -19.47 14.58
C VAL A 126 6.66 -19.37 13.32
N GLY A 127 7.77 -20.07 13.26
CA GLY A 127 8.70 -20.00 12.14
C GLY A 127 8.06 -20.43 10.81
N GLY A 128 8.19 -19.61 9.75
CA GLY A 128 7.58 -19.87 8.45
C GLY A 128 8.00 -21.20 7.79
N THR A 129 9.17 -21.73 8.13
CA THR A 129 9.59 -23.07 7.69
C THR A 129 8.72 -24.16 8.29
N LYS A 130 8.34 -24.05 9.57
CA LYS A 130 7.44 -24.99 10.24
C LYS A 130 6.06 -24.98 9.60
N LEU A 131 5.50 -23.82 9.26
CA LEU A 131 4.22 -23.71 8.55
C LEU A 131 4.30 -24.37 7.16
N ARG A 132 5.40 -24.15 6.43
CA ARG A 132 5.58 -24.72 5.09
C ARG A 132 5.74 -26.22 5.09
N THR A 133 6.38 -26.79 6.13
CA THR A 133 6.62 -28.23 6.24
C THR A 133 5.52 -28.98 7.00
N GLY A 134 4.61 -28.25 7.67
CA GLY A 134 3.58 -28.83 8.53
C GLY A 134 4.10 -29.43 9.82
N LYS A 135 5.41 -29.24 10.14
CA LYS A 135 6.03 -29.77 11.36
C LYS A 135 5.83 -28.78 12.51
N LEU A 136 4.64 -28.83 13.09
CA LEU A 136 4.20 -27.96 14.17
C LEU A 136 4.05 -28.75 15.47
N GLU A 137 4.43 -28.16 16.57
CA GLU A 137 4.21 -28.68 17.92
C GLU A 137 2.81 -28.28 18.41
N GLU A 138 2.34 -28.90 19.48
CA GLU A 138 0.98 -28.74 19.96
C GLU A 138 0.69 -27.30 20.41
N ASP A 139 1.65 -26.66 21.10
CA ASP A 139 1.59 -25.27 21.51
C ASP A 139 1.62 -24.29 20.31
N GLU A 140 2.32 -24.65 19.23
CA GLU A 140 2.37 -23.85 18.01
C GLU A 140 1.05 -23.89 17.26
N TRP A 141 0.35 -25.03 17.28
CA TRP A 141 -1.01 -25.12 16.75
C TRP A 141 -1.99 -24.24 17.50
N VAL A 142 -1.91 -24.20 18.84
CA VAL A 142 -2.77 -23.32 19.65
C VAL A 142 -2.51 -21.85 19.27
N ARG A 143 -1.25 -21.42 19.22
CA ARG A 143 -0.91 -20.03 18.82
C ARG A 143 -1.35 -19.70 17.40
N LEU A 144 -1.30 -20.64 16.47
CA LEU A 144 -1.79 -20.43 15.11
C LEU A 144 -3.30 -20.27 15.03
N ILE A 145 -4.05 -21.03 15.83
CA ILE A 145 -5.51 -20.89 15.92
C ILE A 145 -5.88 -19.50 16.49
N GLU A 146 -5.21 -19.07 17.56
CA GLU A 146 -5.40 -17.74 18.15
C GLU A 146 -5.06 -16.63 17.15
N ALA A 147 -3.93 -16.75 16.45
CA ALA A 147 -3.55 -15.81 15.40
C ALA A 147 -4.56 -15.78 14.25
N GLY A 148 -5.11 -16.95 13.87
CA GLY A 148 -6.17 -17.07 12.88
C GLY A 148 -7.45 -16.34 13.31
N ASP A 149 -7.85 -16.47 14.57
CA ASP A 149 -8.99 -15.77 15.11
C ASP A 149 -8.80 -14.24 15.09
N ILE A 150 -7.62 -13.75 15.51
CA ILE A 150 -7.27 -12.32 15.44
C ILE A 150 -7.31 -11.81 14.01
N LEU A 151 -6.61 -12.47 13.09
CA LEU A 151 -6.51 -12.02 11.69
C LEU A 151 -7.84 -12.12 10.94
N SER A 152 -8.69 -13.09 11.26
CA SER A 152 -10.01 -13.25 10.63
C SER A 152 -10.96 -12.09 10.91
N LYS A 153 -10.78 -11.39 12.02
CA LYS A 153 -11.56 -10.21 12.41
C LYS A 153 -11.06 -8.93 11.75
N THR A 154 -9.89 -8.96 11.09
CA THR A 154 -9.32 -7.80 10.41
C THR A 154 -9.93 -7.60 9.02
N LYS A 155 -9.81 -6.35 8.52
CA LYS A 155 -10.22 -5.99 7.16
C LYS A 155 -9.00 -5.96 6.22
N ILE A 156 -8.23 -7.07 6.15
CA ILE A 156 -7.14 -7.23 5.18
C ILE A 156 -7.67 -7.96 3.95
N TYR A 157 -7.55 -7.34 2.79
CA TYR A 157 -7.93 -7.90 1.49
C TYR A 157 -6.67 -8.21 0.69
N LEU A 158 -6.55 -9.43 0.18
CA LEU A 158 -5.41 -9.90 -0.59
C LEU A 158 -5.83 -10.14 -2.04
N ASP A 159 -5.04 -9.62 -2.97
CA ASP A 159 -5.20 -9.83 -4.42
C ASP A 159 -3.87 -10.28 -5.02
N ASP A 160 -3.87 -11.40 -5.73
CA ASP A 160 -2.70 -11.98 -6.39
C ASP A 160 -2.86 -12.02 -7.92
N THR A 161 -3.67 -11.14 -8.48
CA THR A 161 -3.84 -11.02 -9.93
C THR A 161 -2.51 -10.63 -10.59
N PRO A 162 -1.95 -11.46 -11.48
CA PRO A 162 -0.70 -11.13 -12.15
C PRO A 162 -0.89 -9.97 -13.13
N SER A 163 0.17 -9.20 -13.34
CA SER A 163 0.22 -8.15 -14.37
C SER A 163 -0.91 -7.12 -14.31
N ILE A 164 -1.40 -6.81 -13.10
CA ILE A 164 -2.51 -5.87 -12.89
C ILE A 164 -2.11 -4.44 -13.29
N THR A 165 -3.05 -3.71 -13.86
CA THR A 165 -2.90 -2.28 -14.24
C THR A 165 -3.47 -1.35 -13.17
N VAL A 166 -3.06 -0.07 -13.19
CA VAL A 166 -3.58 0.94 -12.24
C VAL A 166 -5.10 1.13 -12.35
N PRO A 167 -5.73 1.18 -13.54
CA PRO A 167 -7.20 1.23 -13.64
C PRO A 167 -7.90 0.02 -13.01
N GLU A 168 -7.35 -1.20 -13.18
CA GLU A 168 -7.93 -2.40 -12.57
C GLU A 168 -7.85 -2.37 -11.04
N ILE A 169 -6.70 -1.94 -10.46
CA ILE A 169 -6.57 -1.72 -9.03
C ILE A 169 -7.65 -0.75 -8.56
N LYS A 170 -7.78 0.38 -9.24
CA LYS A 170 -8.76 1.43 -8.91
C LYS A 170 -10.20 0.90 -8.95
N ALA A 171 -10.55 0.10 -9.95
CA ALA A 171 -11.87 -0.54 -10.05
C ALA A 171 -12.13 -1.50 -8.88
N LYS A 172 -11.14 -2.34 -8.51
CA LYS A 172 -11.26 -3.25 -7.35
C LYS A 172 -11.41 -2.48 -6.03
N LEU A 173 -10.63 -1.42 -5.82
CA LEU A 173 -10.71 -0.59 -4.61
C LEU A 173 -12.06 0.13 -4.46
N ARG A 174 -12.65 0.60 -5.56
CA ARG A 174 -13.98 1.22 -5.55
C ARG A 174 -15.08 0.25 -5.10
N ARG A 175 -14.97 -1.05 -5.43
CA ARG A 175 -15.92 -2.09 -5.00
C ARG A 175 -15.86 -2.36 -3.50
N LEU A 176 -14.68 -2.21 -2.88
CA LEU A 176 -14.51 -2.38 -1.44
C LEU A 176 -15.09 -1.22 -0.60
N ARG A 177 -15.47 -0.11 -1.22
CA ARG A 177 -16.08 1.10 -0.65
C ARG A 177 -15.22 1.85 0.38
N GLU A 178 -14.65 1.13 1.36
CA GLU A 178 -13.83 1.70 2.43
C GLU A 178 -12.48 1.01 2.42
N VAL A 179 -11.45 1.72 1.99
CA VAL A 179 -10.05 1.29 2.06
C VAL A 179 -9.24 2.44 2.63
N ASP A 180 -8.43 2.15 3.63
CA ASP A 180 -7.59 3.14 4.29
C ASP A 180 -6.15 3.10 3.79
N LEU A 181 -5.64 1.93 3.40
CA LEU A 181 -4.26 1.73 2.94
C LEU A 181 -4.21 0.75 1.78
N VAL A 182 -3.42 1.09 0.77
CA VAL A 182 -3.10 0.19 -0.35
C VAL A 182 -1.61 -0.15 -0.32
N ILE A 183 -1.29 -1.44 -0.44
CA ILE A 183 0.08 -1.95 -0.56
C ILE A 183 0.21 -2.69 -1.88
N ILE A 184 1.30 -2.44 -2.63
CA ILE A 184 1.56 -3.06 -3.94
C ILE A 184 2.94 -3.69 -3.92
N ASP A 185 3.03 -5.01 -4.07
CA ASP A 185 4.28 -5.79 -4.08
C ASP A 185 4.44 -6.52 -5.42
N TYR A 186 5.25 -6.08 -6.32
CA TYR A 186 6.04 -4.86 -6.44
C TYR A 186 5.86 -4.20 -7.82
N LEU A 187 6.19 -2.92 -7.94
CA LEU A 187 5.91 -2.06 -9.10
C LEU A 187 6.37 -2.66 -10.44
N GLN A 188 7.56 -3.28 -10.47
CA GLN A 188 8.14 -3.81 -11.69
C GLN A 188 7.40 -5.03 -12.29
N LEU A 189 6.39 -5.57 -11.60
CA LEU A 189 5.53 -6.62 -12.16
C LEU A 189 4.17 -6.09 -12.64
N MET A 190 3.89 -4.81 -12.41
CA MET A 190 2.70 -4.17 -12.96
C MET A 190 2.80 -3.98 -14.47
N SER A 191 1.64 -3.98 -15.13
CA SER A 191 1.52 -3.65 -16.56
C SER A 191 1.07 -2.20 -16.76
N SER A 192 1.61 -1.55 -17.81
CA SER A 192 1.05 -0.27 -18.26
C SER A 192 -0.30 -0.49 -18.93
N ALA A 193 -1.25 0.43 -18.70
CA ALA A 193 -2.50 0.46 -19.45
C ALA A 193 -2.31 0.86 -20.92
N ASN A 194 -1.16 1.44 -21.26
CA ASN A 194 -0.85 1.99 -22.57
C ASN A 194 0.08 1.05 -23.35
N ARG A 195 -0.46 0.30 -24.30
CA ARG A 195 0.33 -0.59 -25.20
C ARG A 195 1.40 0.13 -26.04
N LYS A 196 1.32 1.46 -26.19
CA LYS A 196 2.27 2.25 -26.97
C LYS A 196 3.67 2.31 -26.39
N ASN A 197 3.83 1.99 -25.10
CA ASN A 197 5.12 2.03 -24.39
C ASN A 197 5.74 0.64 -24.22
N GLU A 198 5.19 -0.39 -24.86
CA GLU A 198 5.79 -1.73 -24.87
C GLU A 198 7.20 -1.64 -25.46
N GLY A 199 8.21 -1.93 -24.64
CA GLY A 199 9.64 -1.89 -25.01
C GLY A 199 10.49 -0.83 -24.30
N ASN A 200 9.87 0.18 -23.65
CA ASN A 200 10.61 1.14 -22.84
C ASN A 200 10.21 1.05 -21.35
N ARG A 201 10.87 0.17 -20.62
CA ARG A 201 10.58 -0.14 -19.23
C ARG A 201 10.63 1.08 -18.30
N VAL A 202 11.51 2.02 -18.55
CA VAL A 202 11.61 3.25 -17.73
C VAL A 202 10.37 4.13 -17.89
N GLN A 203 9.88 4.28 -19.13
CA GLN A 203 8.65 5.04 -19.38
C GLN A 203 7.44 4.35 -18.78
N GLU A 204 7.37 3.03 -18.87
CA GLU A 204 6.30 2.22 -18.31
C GLU A 204 6.21 2.39 -16.80
N ILE A 205 7.32 2.26 -16.06
CA ILE A 205 7.37 2.47 -14.62
C ILE A 205 7.01 3.91 -14.25
N SER A 206 7.47 4.90 -15.04
CA SER A 206 7.12 6.30 -14.82
C SER A 206 5.62 6.56 -14.98
N GLU A 207 4.98 5.93 -15.95
CA GLU A 207 3.53 6.01 -16.15
C GLU A 207 2.77 5.34 -14.99
N ILE A 208 3.19 4.15 -14.58
CA ILE A 208 2.60 3.41 -13.44
C ILE A 208 2.70 4.25 -12.16
N THR A 209 3.88 4.76 -11.83
CA THR A 209 4.09 5.56 -10.61
C THR A 209 3.28 6.85 -10.61
N ARG A 210 3.21 7.53 -11.75
CA ARG A 210 2.32 8.69 -11.93
C ARG A 210 0.85 8.31 -11.73
N GLY A 211 0.42 7.21 -12.34
CA GLY A 211 -0.94 6.70 -12.19
C GLY A 211 -1.30 6.37 -10.75
N LEU A 212 -0.38 5.73 -10.01
CA LEU A 212 -0.56 5.40 -8.59
C LEU A 212 -0.63 6.66 -7.70
N LYS A 213 0.20 7.67 -7.96
CA LYS A 213 0.12 8.95 -7.24
C LYS A 213 -1.22 9.67 -7.50
N VAL A 214 -1.68 9.66 -8.74
CA VAL A 214 -3.00 10.21 -9.09
C VAL A 214 -4.10 9.42 -8.37
N MET A 215 -4.04 8.09 -8.37
CA MET A 215 -4.99 7.22 -7.68
C MET A 215 -5.03 7.51 -6.17
N ALA A 216 -3.85 7.62 -5.52
CA ALA A 216 -3.76 7.97 -4.10
C ALA A 216 -4.47 9.28 -3.78
N LYS A 217 -4.29 10.30 -4.64
CA LYS A 217 -4.92 11.60 -4.49
C LYS A 217 -6.43 11.55 -4.73
N GLU A 218 -6.88 10.86 -5.78
CA GLU A 218 -8.31 10.75 -6.12
C GLU A 218 -9.12 9.97 -5.09
N LEU A 219 -8.55 8.87 -4.59
CA LEU A 219 -9.19 8.03 -3.58
C LEU A 219 -8.99 8.55 -2.17
N ASN A 220 -8.10 9.54 -1.97
CA ASN A 220 -7.73 10.12 -0.68
C ASN A 220 -7.21 9.06 0.31
N ILE A 221 -6.34 8.18 -0.15
CA ILE A 221 -5.72 7.09 0.62
C ILE A 221 -4.22 7.05 0.39
N PRO A 222 -3.41 6.63 1.38
CA PRO A 222 -2.00 6.32 1.17
C PRO A 222 -1.82 5.06 0.29
N VAL A 223 -0.82 5.11 -0.57
CA VAL A 223 -0.38 3.98 -1.38
C VAL A 223 1.09 3.70 -1.09
N LEU A 224 1.36 2.54 -0.51
CA LEU A 224 2.71 2.02 -0.28
C LEU A 224 3.06 1.05 -1.40
N ALA A 225 3.94 1.47 -2.29
CA ALA A 225 4.41 0.64 -3.39
C ALA A 225 5.83 0.14 -3.11
N LEU A 226 6.05 -1.15 -3.30
CA LEU A 226 7.33 -1.78 -3.13
C LEU A 226 8.10 -1.73 -4.45
N SER A 227 9.40 -1.48 -4.36
CA SER A 227 10.29 -1.44 -5.52
C SER A 227 11.53 -2.28 -5.27
N GLN A 228 11.96 -3.01 -6.28
CA GLN A 228 13.21 -3.74 -6.23
C GLN A 228 14.34 -2.81 -6.70
N LEU A 229 15.39 -2.68 -5.89
CA LEU A 229 16.55 -1.87 -6.25
C LEU A 229 17.47 -2.61 -7.21
N ALA A 230 18.10 -1.86 -8.10
CA ALA A 230 19.10 -2.39 -9.04
C ALA A 230 20.32 -2.93 -8.28
N ARG A 231 20.98 -3.97 -8.85
CA ARG A 231 22.20 -4.57 -8.27
C ARG A 231 23.43 -3.66 -8.34
N ASP A 232 23.37 -2.57 -9.09
CA ASP A 232 24.52 -1.67 -9.27
C ASP A 232 24.98 -0.96 -8.01
N SER A 233 24.11 -0.87 -7.00
CA SER A 233 24.49 -0.39 -5.67
C SER A 233 25.53 -1.29 -4.98
N GLU A 234 25.65 -2.58 -5.35
CA GLU A 234 26.66 -3.51 -4.83
C GLU A 234 28.04 -3.30 -5.42
N LYS A 235 28.10 -2.70 -6.61
CA LYS A 235 29.35 -2.46 -7.35
C LYS A 235 30.04 -1.14 -6.97
N ARG A 236 29.41 -0.34 -6.13
CA ARG A 236 29.99 0.94 -5.69
C ARG A 236 31.13 0.71 -4.70
N ALA A 237 32.27 1.29 -4.96
CA ALA A 237 33.39 1.30 -4.02
C ALA A 237 33.02 2.17 -2.79
N GLY A 238 33.02 1.60 -1.61
CA GLY A 238 32.98 2.27 -0.30
C GLY A 238 31.62 2.34 0.37
N ASN A 239 30.58 2.92 -0.22
CA ASN A 239 29.26 3.05 0.45
C ASN A 239 28.16 2.29 -0.29
N HIS A 240 27.71 1.17 0.29
CA HIS A 240 26.68 0.30 -0.27
C HIS A 240 25.25 0.71 0.13
N ARG A 241 25.05 1.89 0.74
CA ARG A 241 23.71 2.37 1.10
C ARG A 241 22.89 2.67 -0.14
N PRO A 242 21.62 2.27 -0.17
CA PRO A 242 20.71 2.62 -1.27
C PRO A 242 20.61 4.13 -1.48
N MET A 243 20.54 4.55 -2.74
CA MET A 243 20.33 5.95 -3.15
C MET A 243 19.10 6.03 -4.04
N LEU A 244 18.52 7.22 -4.18
CA LEU A 244 17.34 7.43 -5.04
C LEU A 244 17.57 6.99 -6.49
N SER A 245 18.80 7.08 -6.99
CA SER A 245 19.17 6.60 -8.33
C SER A 245 19.04 5.09 -8.50
N ASP A 246 18.99 4.31 -7.42
CA ASP A 246 18.88 2.85 -7.47
C ASP A 246 17.42 2.38 -7.66
N LEU A 247 16.46 3.29 -7.62
CA LEU A 247 15.04 3.05 -7.88
C LEU A 247 14.68 2.93 -9.38
N ARG A 248 15.66 3.01 -10.26
CA ARG A 248 15.49 2.97 -11.73
C ARG A 248 15.48 1.56 -12.28
#